data_512cac4698e1a15515470008c384ec27
#
_entry.id   512cac4698e1a15515470008c384ec27
#
_cell.length_a   1.000
_cell.length_b   1.000
_cell.length_c   1.000
_cell.angle_alpha   90.00
_cell.angle_beta   90.00
_cell.angle_gamma   90.00
#
_symmetry.space_group_name_H-M   'P 1'
#
loop_
_entity.id
_entity.type
_entity.pdbx_description
1 polymer ?
#
loop_
_entity_poly.entity_id
_entity_poly.type
_entity_poly.pdbx_seq_one_letter_code
_entity_poly.pdbx_strand_id
1 'polypeptide(L)'
;MTSNQPSQPFPKYCILCVDDDLIGLQLRAALLEEEGYSVTAVSCPLMALEHDVSKFHMAILDFAMPVLNGFQLLLRLRAAHASFPIVLLSGMSWQLPNDIRSVFSSCLDKGEPIPILLNTIRSYLAPIPDPPECRGMGSDVRLLHGRHGL
;
A
#
# COMPACT_ATOMS: atom_id res chain seq x y z
N MET A 1 14.31 34.13 -3.94
CA MET A 1 14.28 33.29 -3.55
C MET A 1 13.22 32.71 -3.32
N THR A 2 12.87 32.05 -3.63
CA THR A 2 11.81 31.55 -3.53
C THR A 2 11.78 30.64 -2.65
N SER A 3 11.35 30.83 -1.81
CA SER A 3 11.17 30.04 -0.91
C SER A 3 10.51 28.94 -1.32
N ASN A 4 10.91 28.17 -1.83
CA ASN A 4 10.36 27.09 -2.06
C ASN A 4 10.01 26.40 -0.94
N GLN A 5 9.23 26.88 -0.10
CA GLN A 5 8.70 26.20 0.92
C GLN A 5 8.05 25.04 0.43
N PRO A 6 8.38 23.88 0.73
CA PRO A 6 7.62 22.74 0.37
C PRO A 6 6.29 22.91 1.01
N SER A 7 5.29 22.80 0.23
CA SER A 7 3.98 22.84 0.76
C SER A 7 3.87 21.74 1.78
N GLN A 8 3.10 21.92 2.79
CA GLN A 8 2.82 20.94 3.77
C GLN A 8 2.39 19.68 3.09
N PRO A 9 3.01 18.60 3.42
CA PRO A 9 2.61 17.35 2.79
C PRO A 9 1.19 17.03 3.20
N PHE A 10 0.42 16.63 2.24
CA PHE A 10 -0.91 16.15 2.54
C PHE A 10 -0.79 14.81 3.25
N PRO A 11 -1.71 14.47 4.10
CA PRO A 11 -1.68 13.18 4.75
C PRO A 11 -1.66 12.08 3.70
N LYS A 12 -0.72 11.16 3.83
CA LYS A 12 -0.63 10.04 2.92
C LYS A 12 -1.04 8.79 3.65
N TYR A 13 -1.62 7.86 2.91
CA TYR A 13 -1.83 6.55 3.48
C TYR A 13 -0.50 5.83 3.58
N CYS A 14 -0.25 5.20 4.72
CA CYS A 14 0.99 4.49 4.98
C CYS A 14 0.78 3.00 4.82
N ILE A 15 1.59 2.39 3.98
CA ILE A 15 1.50 0.96 3.67
C ILE A 15 2.76 0.26 4.15
N LEU A 16 2.58 -0.81 4.92
CA LEU A 16 3.69 -1.66 5.33
C LEU A 16 3.83 -2.77 4.29
N CYS A 17 5.00 -2.88 3.68
CA CYS A 17 5.29 -3.95 2.73
C CYS A 17 6.38 -4.84 3.29
N VAL A 18 6.12 -6.14 3.38
CA VAL A 18 7.09 -7.09 3.93
C VAL A 18 7.30 -8.22 2.92
N ASP A 19 8.54 -8.39 2.49
CA ASP A 19 8.90 -9.39 1.51
C ASP A 19 10.40 -9.60 1.58
N ASP A 20 10.86 -10.86 1.69
CA ASP A 20 12.29 -11.14 1.75
C ASP A 20 12.97 -11.04 0.39
N ASP A 21 12.23 -10.92 -0.69
CA ASP A 21 12.80 -10.65 -2.00
C ASP A 21 13.04 -9.14 -2.09
N LEU A 22 14.26 -8.73 -1.82
CA LEU A 22 14.59 -7.32 -1.71
C LEU A 22 14.34 -6.54 -2.99
N ILE A 23 14.66 -7.12 -4.13
CA ILE A 23 14.48 -6.43 -5.42
C ILE A 23 13.00 -6.20 -5.68
N GLY A 24 12.18 -7.24 -5.53
CA GLY A 24 10.75 -7.11 -5.73
C GLY A 24 10.12 -6.12 -4.75
N LEU A 25 10.59 -6.15 -3.51
CA LEU A 25 10.11 -5.24 -2.48
C LEU A 25 10.40 -3.79 -2.83
N GLN A 26 11.64 -3.51 -3.27
CA GLN A 26 12.02 -2.14 -3.62
C GLN A 26 11.26 -1.63 -4.84
N LEU A 27 11.06 -2.47 -5.84
CA LEU A 27 10.30 -2.07 -7.01
C LEU A 27 8.85 -1.78 -6.66
N ARG A 28 8.25 -2.62 -5.83
CA ARG A 28 6.87 -2.42 -5.41
C ARG A 28 6.73 -1.14 -4.59
N ALA A 29 7.67 -0.92 -3.68
CA ALA A 29 7.65 0.30 -2.88
C ALA A 29 7.72 1.55 -3.75
N ALA A 30 8.62 1.54 -4.74
CA ALA A 30 8.76 2.68 -5.65
C ALA A 30 7.48 2.94 -6.43
N LEU A 31 6.84 1.88 -6.92
CA LEU A 31 5.59 2.02 -7.66
C LEU A 31 4.48 2.59 -6.79
N LEU A 32 4.38 2.13 -5.56
CA LEU A 32 3.36 2.64 -4.65
C LEU A 32 3.62 4.07 -4.26
N GLU A 33 4.87 4.44 -4.09
CA GLU A 33 5.21 5.83 -3.78
C GLU A 33 4.88 6.76 -4.93
N GLU A 34 5.03 6.29 -6.17
CA GLU A 34 4.61 7.08 -7.32
C GLU A 34 3.10 7.30 -7.32
N GLU A 35 2.35 6.39 -6.74
CA GLU A 35 0.90 6.53 -6.66
C GLU A 35 0.46 7.40 -5.48
N GLY A 36 1.40 7.91 -4.71
CA GLY A 36 1.09 8.82 -3.62
C GLY A 36 1.03 8.21 -2.24
N TYR A 37 1.38 6.94 -2.10
CA TYR A 37 1.39 6.29 -0.79
C TYR A 37 2.74 6.46 -0.11
N SER A 38 2.76 6.41 1.21
CA SER A 38 3.99 6.36 1.98
C SER A 38 4.26 4.89 2.30
N VAL A 39 5.42 4.38 1.96
CA VAL A 39 5.69 2.96 2.08
C VAL A 39 6.81 2.69 3.07
N THR A 40 6.57 1.79 4.01
CA THR A 40 7.61 1.24 4.87
C THR A 40 7.89 -0.16 4.34
N ALA A 41 9.06 -0.35 3.75
CA ALA A 41 9.45 -1.60 3.14
C ALA A 41 10.41 -2.33 4.06
N VAL A 42 10.08 -3.55 4.44
CA VAL A 42 10.84 -4.34 5.39
C VAL A 42 11.11 -5.70 4.79
N SER A 43 12.37 -6.12 4.79
CA SER A 43 12.73 -7.40 4.19
C SER A 43 12.79 -8.55 5.20
N CYS A 44 12.56 -8.27 6.47
CA CYS A 44 12.55 -9.29 7.51
C CYS A 44 11.26 -9.17 8.33
N PRO A 45 10.48 -10.25 8.44
CA PRO A 45 9.20 -10.17 9.15
C PRO A 45 9.33 -9.78 10.63
N LEU A 46 10.43 -10.14 11.27
CA LEU A 46 10.61 -9.75 12.67
C LEU A 46 10.80 -8.24 12.80
N MET A 47 11.45 -7.61 11.83
CA MET A 47 11.62 -6.17 11.87
C MET A 47 10.31 -5.45 11.64
N ALA A 48 9.38 -6.07 10.92
CA ALA A 48 8.06 -5.46 10.75
C ALA A 48 7.37 -5.28 12.09
N LEU A 49 7.61 -6.20 13.03
CA LEU A 49 6.96 -6.16 14.34
C LEU A 49 7.54 -5.10 15.27
N GLU A 50 8.64 -4.46 14.87
CA GLU A 50 9.22 -3.39 15.66
C GLU A 50 8.60 -2.04 15.38
N HIS A 51 7.77 -1.96 14.36
CA HIS A 51 7.10 -0.72 14.00
C HIS A 51 5.80 -0.56 14.80
N ASP A 52 5.40 0.67 15.00
CA ASP A 52 4.14 0.98 15.63
C ASP A 52 3.01 0.72 14.63
N VAL A 53 2.22 -0.32 14.88
CA VAL A 53 1.17 -0.71 13.95
C VAL A 53 0.12 0.39 13.74
N SER A 54 -0.04 1.28 14.71
CA SER A 54 -1.05 2.34 14.57
C SER A 54 -0.73 3.32 13.45
N LYS A 55 0.50 3.29 12.94
CA LYS A 55 0.89 4.21 11.88
C LYS A 55 0.50 3.73 10.50
N PHE A 56 0.07 2.50 10.36
CA PHE A 56 -0.21 1.93 9.04
C PHE A 56 -1.71 1.88 8.76
N HIS A 57 -2.04 2.02 7.48
CA HIS A 57 -3.41 1.92 7.00
C HIS A 57 -3.63 0.62 6.24
N MET A 58 -2.58 -0.09 5.91
CA MET A 58 -2.64 -1.35 5.18
C MET A 58 -1.29 -2.05 5.27
N ALA A 59 -1.29 -3.36 5.15
CA ALA A 59 -0.05 -4.12 4.99
C ALA A 59 -0.17 -5.03 3.78
N ILE A 60 0.96 -5.22 3.09
CA ILE A 60 1.09 -6.16 1.98
C ILE A 60 2.20 -7.10 2.37
N LEU A 61 1.87 -8.38 2.54
CA LEU A 61 2.80 -9.37 3.06
C LEU A 61 3.05 -10.46 2.04
N ASP A 62 4.30 -10.86 1.91
CA ASP A 62 4.64 -12.07 1.19
C ASP A 62 4.35 -13.27 2.09
N PHE A 63 4.01 -14.42 1.50
CA PHE A 63 3.75 -15.60 2.31
C PHE A 63 5.04 -16.31 2.70
N ALA A 64 5.88 -16.63 1.72
CA ALA A 64 7.03 -17.48 1.96
C ALA A 64 8.25 -16.67 2.37
N MET A 65 8.45 -16.53 3.65
CA MET A 65 9.58 -15.81 4.22
C MET A 65 10.23 -16.65 5.31
N PRO A 66 11.54 -16.49 5.53
CA PRO A 66 12.20 -17.19 6.64
C PRO A 66 11.70 -16.68 7.98
N VAL A 67 11.75 -17.52 8.97
CA VAL A 67 11.44 -17.26 10.37
C VAL A 67 9.93 -17.16 10.61
N LEU A 68 9.22 -16.26 9.95
CA LEU A 68 7.76 -16.16 10.02
C LEU A 68 7.23 -16.06 8.61
N ASN A 69 6.26 -16.90 8.26
CA ASN A 69 5.58 -16.72 6.98
C ASN A 69 4.52 -15.63 7.10
N GLY A 70 3.89 -15.29 5.97
CA GLY A 70 2.91 -14.21 5.95
C GLY A 70 1.72 -14.41 6.87
N PHE A 71 1.29 -15.68 7.03
CA PHE A 71 0.19 -15.99 7.92
C PHE A 71 0.59 -15.76 9.38
N GLN A 72 1.78 -16.25 9.76
CA GLN A 72 2.29 -16.06 11.11
C GLN A 72 2.50 -14.59 11.43
N LEU A 73 2.98 -13.83 10.45
CA LEU A 73 3.16 -12.39 10.63
C LEU A 73 1.80 -11.70 10.80
N LEU A 74 0.81 -12.08 9.99
CA LEU A 74 -0.53 -11.53 10.15
C LEU A 74 -1.03 -11.74 11.57
N LEU A 75 -0.87 -12.95 12.11
CA LEU A 75 -1.34 -13.23 13.47
C LEU A 75 -0.63 -12.36 14.50
N ARG A 76 0.67 -12.13 14.32
CA ARG A 76 1.43 -11.27 15.24
C ARG A 76 0.99 -9.82 15.13
N LEU A 77 0.74 -9.34 13.91
CA LEU A 77 0.26 -7.97 13.73
C LEU A 77 -1.12 -7.79 14.36
N ARG A 78 -2.00 -8.77 14.21
CA ARG A 78 -3.33 -8.70 14.84
C ARG A 78 -3.22 -8.74 16.37
N ALA A 79 -2.29 -9.54 16.89
CA ALA A 79 -2.05 -9.58 18.33
C ALA A 79 -1.52 -8.24 18.86
N ALA A 80 -0.86 -7.47 18.01
CA ALA A 80 -0.38 -6.14 18.35
C ALA A 80 -1.45 -5.08 18.06
N HIS A 81 -2.70 -5.50 17.86
CA HIS A 81 -3.86 -4.64 17.66
C HIS A 81 -3.92 -3.96 16.29
N ALA A 82 -3.23 -4.50 15.30
CA ALA A 82 -3.40 -4.01 13.94
C ALA A 82 -4.80 -4.33 13.46
N SER A 83 -5.52 -3.30 12.98
CA SER A 83 -6.89 -3.48 12.50
C SER A 83 -7.02 -3.16 11.01
N PHE A 84 -5.96 -2.75 10.37
CA PHE A 84 -5.99 -2.38 8.95
C PHE A 84 -6.09 -3.61 8.04
N PRO A 85 -6.49 -3.41 6.78
CA PRO A 85 -6.52 -4.51 5.82
C PRO A 85 -5.12 -5.08 5.59
N ILE A 86 -5.02 -6.38 5.47
CA ILE A 86 -3.77 -7.07 5.19
C ILE A 86 -3.96 -7.89 3.93
N VAL A 87 -3.17 -7.57 2.91
CA VAL A 87 -3.21 -8.23 1.61
C VAL A 87 -2.03 -9.19 1.53
N LEU A 88 -2.29 -10.40 1.10
CA LEU A 88 -1.24 -11.37 0.83
C LEU A 88 -0.82 -11.23 -0.63
N LEU A 89 0.47 -11.20 -0.87
CA LEU A 89 1.01 -11.18 -2.21
C LEU A 89 2.02 -12.30 -2.30
N SER A 90 1.71 -13.37 -3.02
CA SER A 90 2.50 -14.58 -3.01
C SER A 90 2.65 -15.14 -4.41
N GLY A 91 3.71 -15.89 -4.64
CA GLY A 91 3.92 -16.53 -5.94
C GLY A 91 2.89 -17.61 -6.24
N MET A 92 2.27 -18.18 -5.19
CA MET A 92 1.34 -19.29 -5.39
C MET A 92 0.20 -19.21 -4.38
N SER A 93 -0.48 -18.08 -4.35
CA SER A 93 -1.52 -17.88 -3.35
C SER A 93 -2.66 -18.89 -3.50
N TRP A 94 -2.90 -19.36 -4.73
CA TRP A 94 -3.98 -20.30 -4.99
C TRP A 94 -3.74 -21.68 -4.39
N GLN A 95 -2.50 -21.99 -4.02
CA GLN A 95 -2.18 -23.27 -3.41
C GLN A 95 -2.36 -23.25 -1.89
N LEU A 96 -2.60 -22.13 -1.31
CA LEU A 96 -2.77 -22.04 0.13
C LEU A 96 -4.16 -22.53 0.53
N PRO A 97 -4.26 -23.21 1.68
CA PRO A 97 -5.57 -23.66 2.16
C PRO A 97 -6.53 -22.50 2.39
N ASN A 98 -7.82 -22.77 2.27
CA ASN A 98 -8.83 -21.74 2.41
C ASN A 98 -8.84 -21.09 3.79
N ASP A 99 -8.56 -21.85 4.83
CA ASP A 99 -8.52 -21.30 6.19
C ASP A 99 -7.40 -20.29 6.36
N ILE A 100 -6.30 -20.45 5.63
CA ILE A 100 -5.22 -19.46 5.67
C ILE A 100 -5.60 -18.28 4.78
N ARG A 101 -6.10 -18.54 3.57
CA ARG A 101 -6.43 -17.45 2.65
C ARG A 101 -7.52 -16.55 3.21
N SER A 102 -8.45 -17.12 3.94
CA SER A 102 -9.62 -16.37 4.41
C SER A 102 -9.31 -15.33 5.47
N VAL A 103 -8.16 -15.39 6.12
CA VAL A 103 -7.82 -14.39 7.14
C VAL A 103 -7.21 -13.13 6.53
N PHE A 104 -6.83 -13.19 5.25
CA PHE A 104 -6.32 -12.00 4.56
C PHE A 104 -7.48 -11.25 3.93
N SER A 105 -7.34 -9.94 3.85
CA SER A 105 -8.35 -9.11 3.19
C SER A 105 -8.46 -9.44 1.71
N SER A 106 -7.33 -9.71 1.07
CA SER A 106 -7.25 -10.19 -0.31
C SER A 106 -5.99 -11.00 -0.49
N CYS A 107 -6.01 -11.93 -1.43
CA CYS A 107 -4.84 -12.72 -1.79
C CYS A 107 -4.57 -12.53 -3.27
N LEU A 108 -3.38 -12.07 -3.60
CA LEU A 108 -2.97 -11.80 -4.97
C LEU A 108 -1.72 -12.58 -5.30
N ASP A 109 -1.54 -12.88 -6.59
CA ASP A 109 -0.34 -13.55 -7.05
C ASP A 109 0.69 -12.51 -7.50
N LYS A 110 1.96 -12.77 -7.20
CA LYS A 110 3.03 -11.84 -7.56
C LYS A 110 3.16 -11.66 -9.06
N GLY A 111 2.73 -12.62 -9.84
CA GLY A 111 2.80 -12.53 -11.31
C GLY A 111 1.70 -11.72 -11.94
N GLU A 112 0.73 -11.26 -11.17
CA GLU A 112 -0.36 -10.49 -11.76
C GLU A 112 0.10 -9.10 -12.17
N PRO A 113 -0.56 -8.49 -13.17
CA PRO A 113 -0.19 -7.13 -13.58
C PRO A 113 -0.33 -6.14 -12.44
N ILE A 114 0.53 -5.14 -12.42
CA ILE A 114 0.53 -4.10 -11.39
C ILE A 114 -0.84 -3.44 -11.19
N PRO A 115 -1.63 -3.15 -12.25
CA PRO A 115 -2.95 -2.55 -12.01
C PRO A 115 -3.86 -3.34 -11.09
N ILE A 116 -3.70 -4.68 -11.04
CA ILE A 116 -4.50 -5.50 -10.12
C ILE A 116 -4.17 -5.14 -8.68
N LEU A 117 -2.89 -5.02 -8.36
CA LEU A 117 -2.47 -4.64 -7.01
C LEU A 117 -2.96 -3.23 -6.68
N LEU A 118 -2.79 -2.28 -7.61
CA LEU A 118 -3.20 -0.90 -7.35
C LEU A 118 -4.71 -0.80 -7.16
N ASN A 119 -5.49 -1.52 -7.94
CA ASN A 119 -6.94 -1.51 -7.78
C ASN A 119 -7.36 -2.14 -6.46
N THR A 120 -6.67 -3.19 -6.03
CA THR A 120 -6.95 -3.82 -4.75
C THR A 120 -6.67 -2.84 -3.60
N ILE A 121 -5.54 -2.14 -3.66
CA ILE A 121 -5.22 -1.15 -2.63
C ILE A 121 -6.30 -0.06 -2.60
N ARG A 122 -6.68 0.44 -3.76
CA ARG A 122 -7.69 1.51 -3.83
C ARG A 122 -9.04 1.05 -3.32
N SER A 123 -9.34 -0.24 -3.39
CA SER A 123 -10.61 -0.74 -2.88
C SER A 123 -10.66 -0.69 -1.35
N TYR A 124 -9.52 -0.68 -0.68
CA TYR A 124 -9.48 -0.61 0.77
C TYR A 124 -9.16 0.79 1.29
N LEU A 125 -8.43 1.57 0.53
CA LEU A 125 -8.04 2.91 0.97
C LEU A 125 -8.75 3.94 0.09
N ALA A 126 -9.28 4.97 0.73
CA ALA A 126 -9.94 6.03 -0.02
C ALA A 126 -8.93 6.70 -0.94
N PRO A 127 -9.37 7.30 -2.03
CA PRO A 127 -8.45 8.04 -2.89
C PRO A 127 -7.76 9.15 -2.11
N ILE A 128 -6.49 9.38 -2.43
CA ILE A 128 -5.76 10.48 -1.82
C ILE A 128 -6.35 11.77 -2.37
N PRO A 129 -6.81 12.67 -1.50
CA PRO A 129 -7.46 13.88 -1.99
C PRO A 129 -6.48 14.78 -2.73
N ASP A 130 -6.99 15.45 -3.73
CA ASP A 130 -6.21 16.44 -4.45
C ASP A 130 -5.88 17.60 -3.52
N PRO A 131 -4.76 18.24 -3.72
CA PRO A 131 -4.48 19.45 -2.96
C PRO A 131 -5.55 20.51 -3.23
N PRO A 132 -5.84 21.32 -2.26
CA PRO A 132 -6.87 22.34 -2.45
C PRO A 132 -6.64 23.23 -3.67
N GLU A 133 -5.39 23.57 -3.93
CA GLU A 133 -5.10 24.40 -5.09
C GLU A 133 -5.46 23.69 -6.39
N CYS A 134 -5.18 22.41 -6.47
CA CYS A 134 -5.46 21.68 -7.68
C CYS A 134 -6.96 21.59 -7.94
N ARG A 135 -7.75 21.43 -6.89
CA ARG A 135 -9.18 21.38 -7.08
C ARG A 135 -9.74 22.67 -7.61
N GLY A 136 -9.32 23.78 -7.02
CA GLY A 136 -9.77 25.08 -7.48
C GLY A 136 -9.31 25.36 -8.90
N MET A 137 -8.05 25.09 -9.16
CA MET A 137 -7.52 25.35 -10.49
C MET A 137 -8.10 24.38 -11.51
N GLY A 138 -8.37 23.18 -11.11
CA GLY A 138 -8.98 22.24 -12.02
C GLY A 138 -10.33 22.69 -12.51
N SER A 139 -11.13 23.24 -11.62
CA SER A 139 -12.40 23.74 -12.00
C SER A 139 -12.26 24.91 -12.95
N ASP A 140 -11.38 25.81 -12.61
CA ASP A 140 -11.19 26.98 -13.46
C ASP A 140 -10.64 26.60 -14.82
N VAL A 141 -9.72 25.69 -14.85
CA VAL A 141 -9.14 25.27 -16.11
C VAL A 141 -10.20 24.63 -16.99
N ARG A 142 -11.07 23.83 -16.41
CA ARG A 142 -12.10 23.22 -17.20
C ARG A 142 -13.05 24.25 -17.80
N LEU A 143 -13.38 25.25 -17.03
CA LEU A 143 -14.21 26.30 -17.56
C LEU A 143 -13.54 27.04 -18.69
N LEU A 144 -12.24 27.28 -18.53
CA LEU A 144 -11.52 27.97 -19.58
C LEU A 144 -11.41 27.13 -20.86
N HIS A 145 -11.28 25.88 -20.71
CA HIS A 145 -11.13 25.04 -21.86
C HIS A 145 -12.47 24.80 -22.51
N GLY A 146 -13.42 25.13 -21.88
CA GLY A 146 -14.65 25.03 -22.45
C GLY A 146 -15.20 23.83 -22.88
N ARG A 147 -14.55 23.95 -22.94
CA ARG A 147 -14.45 23.47 -22.99
C ARG A 147 -14.13 22.82 -23.21
N HIS A 148 -14.39 22.58 -23.57
CA HIS A 148 -13.98 21.86 -23.55
C HIS A 148 -14.16 21.35 -23.22
N GLY A 149 -14.82 21.78 -23.29
CA GLY A 149 -15.04 21.42 -22.95
C GLY A 149 -15.23 21.23 -22.56
N LEU A 150 -15.69 21.25 -22.73
CA LEU A 150 -15.64 21.13 -22.29
C LEU A 150 -15.61 20.96 -22.31
#